data_9ce6648126a2f9d796cb2bc31b2fbf91
#
_entry.id   9ce6648126a2f9d796cb2bc31b2fbf91
#
_cell.length_a   1.000
_cell.length_b   1.000
_cell.length_c   1.000
_cell.angle_alpha   90.00
_cell.angle_beta   90.00
_cell.angle_gamma   90.00
#
_symmetry.space_group_name_H-M   'P 1'
#
loop_
_entity.id
_entity.type
_entity.pdbx_description
1 polymer ?
#
loop_
_entity_poly.entity_id
_entity_poly.type
_entity_poly.pdbx_seq_one_letter_code
_entity_poly.pdbx_strand_id
1 'polypeptide(L)'
;MEQDKKEDSVAETLMEQLEAFRKEINAVDQELLQLIKERLRIAEEIGRIKQQMGKPIKDFRRGQEVIASCTRQAESLGIPFAAEIIPPIWEKLMEAAVKVQEENKT
;
A
#
# COMPACT_ATOMS: atom_id res chain seq x y z
N MET A 1 -12.23 32.83 34.57
CA MET A 1 -13.35 32.51 33.68
C MET A 1 -13.01 32.67 32.22
N GLU A 2 -12.41 33.77 31.81
CA GLU A 2 -11.99 33.97 30.41
C GLU A 2 -10.89 33.00 29.95
N GLN A 3 -9.99 32.63 30.85
CA GLN A 3 -8.89 31.69 30.59
C GLN A 3 -9.39 30.28 30.31
N ASP A 4 -10.41 29.80 31.02
CA ASP A 4 -11.01 28.47 30.82
C ASP A 4 -11.72 28.38 29.48
N LYS A 5 -12.41 29.45 29.05
CA LYS A 5 -13.05 29.50 27.73
C LYS A 5 -12.07 29.48 26.57
N LYS A 6 -10.89 30.11 26.73
CA LYS A 6 -9.84 30.09 25.73
C LYS A 6 -9.19 28.71 25.59
N GLU A 7 -8.96 28.04 26.72
CA GLU A 7 -8.40 26.69 26.75
C GLU A 7 -9.36 25.69 26.12
N ASP A 8 -10.65 25.78 26.43
CA ASP A 8 -11.70 24.94 25.84
C ASP A 8 -11.81 25.19 24.32
N SER A 9 -11.75 26.44 23.87
CA SER A 9 -11.78 26.77 22.44
C SER A 9 -10.55 26.26 21.68
N VAL A 10 -9.37 26.36 22.28
CA VAL A 10 -8.13 25.81 21.70
C VAL A 10 -8.20 24.29 21.63
N ALA A 11 -8.67 23.62 22.69
CA ALA A 11 -8.83 22.18 22.71
C ALA A 11 -9.82 21.70 21.64
N GLU A 12 -10.96 22.40 21.51
CA GLU A 12 -11.96 22.10 20.49
C GLU A 12 -11.39 22.27 19.09
N THR A 13 -10.63 23.34 18.83
CA THR A 13 -9.99 23.61 17.55
C THR A 13 -8.97 22.52 17.20
N LEU A 14 -8.17 22.09 18.17
CA LEU A 14 -7.20 21.01 17.99
C LEU A 14 -7.90 19.69 17.71
N MET A 15 -9.01 19.39 18.38
CA MET A 15 -9.79 18.20 18.11
C MET A 15 -10.41 18.23 16.71
N GLU A 16 -10.90 19.39 16.28
CA GLU A 16 -11.43 19.55 14.91
C GLU A 16 -10.33 19.32 13.88
N GLN A 17 -9.13 19.84 14.10
CA GLN A 17 -7.99 19.62 13.22
C GLN A 17 -7.59 18.15 13.18
N LEU A 18 -7.55 17.50 14.33
CA LEU A 18 -7.25 16.06 14.42
C LEU A 18 -8.26 15.25 13.63
N GLU A 19 -9.55 15.52 13.79
CA GLU A 19 -10.61 14.83 13.04
C GLU A 19 -10.52 15.09 11.54
N ALA A 20 -10.18 16.32 11.14
CA ALA A 20 -9.98 16.64 9.72
C ALA A 20 -8.85 15.82 9.11
N PHE A 21 -7.71 15.70 9.82
CA PHE A 21 -6.59 14.89 9.34
C PHE A 21 -6.90 13.40 9.32
N ARG A 22 -7.67 12.91 10.28
CA ARG A 22 -8.14 11.52 10.27
C ARG A 22 -9.00 11.22 9.06
N LYS A 23 -9.86 12.16 8.66
CA LYS A 23 -10.65 12.03 7.43
C LYS A 23 -9.77 11.99 6.19
N GLU A 24 -8.72 12.80 6.17
CA GLU A 24 -7.75 12.78 5.07
C GLU A 24 -7.04 11.42 4.97
N ILE A 25 -6.60 10.86 6.10
CA ILE A 25 -6.00 9.52 6.12
C ILE A 25 -6.99 8.47 5.63
N ASN A 26 -8.25 8.53 6.07
CA ASN A 26 -9.27 7.59 5.63
C ASN A 26 -9.47 7.65 4.11
N ALA A 27 -9.44 8.84 3.53
CA ALA A 27 -9.56 9.00 2.09
C ALA A 27 -8.36 8.40 1.34
N VAL A 28 -7.15 8.61 1.85
CA VAL A 28 -5.92 8.01 1.29
C VAL A 28 -6.00 6.48 1.39
N ASP A 29 -6.44 5.96 2.52
CA ASP A 29 -6.57 4.51 2.70
C ASP A 29 -7.54 3.89 1.69
N GLN A 30 -8.64 4.57 1.40
CA GLN A 30 -9.59 4.10 0.38
C GLN A 30 -8.95 4.05 -1.01
N GLU A 31 -8.15 5.04 -1.35
CA GLU A 31 -7.39 5.04 -2.61
C GLU A 31 -6.37 3.90 -2.65
N LEU A 32 -5.67 3.67 -1.54
CA LEU A 32 -4.73 2.55 -1.42
C LEU A 32 -5.43 1.21 -1.63
N LEU A 33 -6.59 1.02 -1.02
CA LEU A 33 -7.37 -0.23 -1.18
C LEU A 33 -7.75 -0.45 -2.64
N GLN A 34 -8.18 0.59 -3.35
CA GLN A 34 -8.51 0.48 -4.77
C GLN A 34 -7.27 0.12 -5.61
N LEU A 35 -6.12 0.70 -5.28
CA LEU A 35 -4.86 0.39 -5.97
C LEU A 35 -4.39 -1.04 -5.69
N ILE A 36 -4.55 -1.53 -4.47
CA ILE A 36 -4.25 -2.92 -4.13
C ILE A 36 -5.14 -3.87 -4.94
N LYS A 37 -6.43 -3.59 -4.99
CA LYS A 37 -7.40 -4.36 -5.79
C LYS A 37 -6.97 -4.41 -7.27
N GLU A 38 -6.62 -3.26 -7.84
CA GLU A 38 -6.17 -3.17 -9.23
C GLU A 38 -4.89 -3.95 -9.46
N ARG A 39 -3.94 -3.85 -8.54
CA ARG A 39 -2.68 -4.59 -8.63
C ARG A 39 -2.92 -6.10 -8.65
N LEU A 40 -3.83 -6.60 -7.81
CA LEU A 40 -4.17 -8.03 -7.76
C LEU A 40 -4.90 -8.46 -9.03
N ARG A 41 -5.77 -7.62 -9.58
CA ARG A 41 -6.43 -7.89 -10.86
C ARG A 41 -5.41 -8.07 -11.98
N ILE A 42 -4.43 -7.19 -12.06
CA ILE A 42 -3.34 -7.28 -13.04
C ILE A 42 -2.51 -8.56 -12.81
N ALA A 43 -2.25 -8.89 -11.53
CA ALA A 43 -1.52 -10.11 -11.18
C ALA A 43 -2.24 -11.36 -11.69
N GLU A 44 -3.57 -11.40 -11.59
CA GLU A 44 -4.36 -12.51 -12.14
C GLU A 44 -4.15 -12.66 -13.65
N GLU A 45 -4.17 -11.54 -14.38
CA GLU A 45 -3.93 -11.55 -15.83
C GLU A 45 -2.52 -12.05 -16.16
N ILE A 46 -1.53 -11.60 -15.40
CA ILE A 46 -0.15 -12.07 -15.56
C ILE A 46 -0.08 -13.58 -15.32
N GLY A 47 -0.80 -14.07 -14.31
CA GLY A 47 -0.88 -15.51 -14.02
C GLY A 47 -1.45 -16.32 -15.19
N ARG A 48 -2.49 -15.83 -15.83
CA ARG A 48 -3.08 -16.47 -17.02
C ARG A 48 -2.09 -16.53 -18.16
N ILE A 49 -1.36 -15.45 -18.41
CA ILE A 49 -0.32 -15.41 -19.45
C ILE A 49 0.80 -16.40 -19.14
N LYS A 50 1.28 -16.43 -17.91
CA LYS A 50 2.31 -17.39 -17.49
C LYS A 50 1.86 -18.82 -17.69
N GLN A 51 0.61 -19.12 -17.37
CA GLN A 51 0.04 -20.45 -17.58
C GLN A 51 0.05 -20.83 -19.06
N GLN A 52 -0.37 -19.92 -19.93
CA GLN A 52 -0.34 -20.14 -21.40
C GLN A 52 1.07 -20.34 -21.92
N MET A 53 2.06 -19.67 -21.34
CA MET A 53 3.46 -19.79 -21.72
C MET A 53 4.17 -20.99 -21.08
N GLY A 54 3.52 -21.69 -20.16
CA GLY A 54 4.14 -22.76 -19.38
C GLY A 54 5.18 -22.27 -18.40
N LYS A 55 5.10 -21.01 -17.97
CA LYS A 55 6.04 -20.42 -17.01
C LYS A 55 5.54 -20.63 -15.58
N PRO A 56 6.47 -20.74 -14.59
CA PRO A 56 6.06 -20.82 -13.20
C PRO A 56 5.46 -19.51 -12.72
N ILE A 57 4.49 -19.61 -11.83
CA ILE A 57 3.83 -18.44 -11.23
C ILE A 57 4.82 -17.61 -10.42
N LYS A 58 5.61 -18.27 -9.58
CA LYS A 58 6.55 -17.61 -8.69
C LYS A 58 7.86 -17.30 -9.41
N ASP A 59 8.24 -16.01 -9.43
CA ASP A 59 9.49 -15.53 -9.98
C ASP A 59 10.21 -14.75 -8.88
N PHE A 60 11.06 -15.43 -8.15
CA PHE A 60 11.78 -14.88 -7.00
C PHE A 60 12.68 -13.71 -7.39
N ARG A 61 13.40 -13.83 -8.50
CA ARG A 61 14.29 -12.78 -9.01
C ARG A 61 13.52 -11.50 -9.34
N ARG A 62 12.40 -11.64 -10.04
CA ARG A 62 11.52 -10.51 -10.37
C ARG A 62 10.98 -9.85 -9.11
N GLY A 63 10.57 -10.66 -8.11
CA GLY A 63 10.11 -10.15 -6.83
C GLY A 63 11.14 -9.28 -6.13
N GLN A 64 12.39 -9.72 -6.10
CA GLN A 64 13.47 -8.93 -5.50
C GLN A 64 13.74 -7.64 -6.25
N GLU A 65 13.72 -7.68 -7.57
CA GLU A 65 13.90 -6.49 -8.41
C GLU A 65 12.81 -5.45 -8.16
N VAL A 66 11.57 -5.89 -8.03
CA VAL A 66 10.43 -4.99 -7.74
C VAL A 66 10.59 -4.35 -6.38
N ILE A 67 10.92 -5.11 -5.35
CA ILE A 67 11.12 -4.58 -4.00
C ILE A 67 12.24 -3.53 -3.99
N ALA A 68 13.37 -3.85 -4.60
CA ALA A 68 14.50 -2.92 -4.66
C ALA A 68 14.14 -1.64 -5.41
N SER A 69 13.46 -1.77 -6.55
CA SER A 69 13.01 -0.63 -7.35
C SER A 69 12.02 0.25 -6.57
N CYS A 70 11.01 -0.35 -5.95
CA CYS A 70 10.02 0.40 -5.17
C CYS A 70 10.65 1.10 -3.98
N THR A 71 11.62 0.46 -3.33
CA THR A 71 12.34 1.07 -2.22
C THR A 71 13.10 2.32 -2.67
N ARG A 72 13.82 2.24 -3.79
CA ARG A 72 14.53 3.39 -4.37
C ARG A 72 13.58 4.52 -4.76
N GLN A 73 12.46 4.17 -5.37
CA GLN A 73 11.43 5.15 -5.75
C GLN A 73 10.86 5.86 -4.53
N ALA A 74 10.58 5.10 -3.46
CA ALA A 74 10.09 5.65 -2.20
C ALA A 74 11.10 6.62 -1.59
N GLU A 75 12.38 6.28 -1.61
CA GLU A 75 13.44 7.17 -1.15
C GLU A 75 13.49 8.47 -1.96
N SER A 76 13.37 8.36 -3.28
CA SER A 76 13.32 9.52 -4.18
C SER A 76 12.12 10.42 -3.93
N LEU A 77 10.99 9.83 -3.51
CA LEU A 77 9.79 10.57 -3.14
C LEU A 77 9.86 11.18 -1.74
N GLY A 78 10.94 10.93 -0.99
CA GLY A 78 11.10 11.45 0.35
C GLY A 78 10.27 10.72 1.40
N ILE A 79 9.87 9.48 1.15
CA ILE A 79 9.13 8.69 2.13
C ILE A 79 10.07 8.34 3.28
N PRO A 80 9.75 8.73 4.53
CA PRO A 80 10.61 8.42 5.67
C PRO A 80 10.63 6.91 5.92
N PHE A 81 11.78 6.41 6.36
CA PHE A 81 11.98 4.99 6.68
C PHE A 81 11.66 4.04 5.51
N ALA A 82 11.86 4.49 4.27
CA ALA A 82 11.51 3.72 3.08
C ALA A 82 12.10 2.29 3.09
N ALA A 83 13.37 2.15 3.44
CA ALA A 83 14.03 0.85 3.48
C ALA A 83 13.45 -0.11 4.52
N GLU A 84 12.79 0.42 5.56
CA GLU A 84 12.13 -0.39 6.58
C GLU A 84 10.68 -0.71 6.21
N ILE A 85 9.97 0.24 5.59
CA ILE A 85 8.53 0.14 5.34
C ILE A 85 8.22 -0.59 4.04
N ILE A 86 8.94 -0.27 2.97
CA ILE A 86 8.58 -0.73 1.63
C ILE A 86 8.76 -2.24 1.44
N PRO A 87 9.87 -2.86 1.83
CA PRO A 87 10.02 -4.29 1.61
C PRO A 87 8.91 -5.15 2.21
N PRO A 88 8.52 -4.99 3.49
CA PRO A 88 7.46 -5.85 4.04
C PRO A 88 6.09 -5.61 3.39
N ILE A 89 5.78 -4.38 2.97
CA ILE A 89 4.52 -4.10 2.27
C ILE A 89 4.50 -4.83 0.93
N TRP A 90 5.56 -4.70 0.13
CA TRP A 90 5.61 -5.34 -1.18
C TRP A 90 5.72 -6.85 -1.11
N GLU A 91 6.41 -7.40 -0.11
CA GLU A 91 6.43 -8.84 0.15
C GLU A 91 5.01 -9.38 0.33
N LYS A 92 4.17 -8.68 1.12
CA LYS A 92 2.77 -9.09 1.33
C LYS A 92 1.94 -8.98 0.06
N LEU A 93 2.12 -7.91 -0.71
CA LEU A 93 1.43 -7.76 -1.98
C LEU A 93 1.81 -8.87 -2.97
N MET A 94 3.07 -9.26 -2.99
CA MET A 94 3.56 -10.34 -3.86
C MET A 94 3.06 -11.71 -3.41
N GLU A 95 3.00 -11.97 -2.10
CA GLU A 95 2.41 -13.19 -1.56
C GLU A 95 0.95 -13.32 -2.00
N ALA A 96 0.19 -12.21 -1.90
CA ALA A 96 -1.19 -12.19 -2.34
C ALA A 96 -1.31 -12.41 -3.86
N ALA A 97 -0.40 -11.82 -4.64
CA ALA A 97 -0.36 -12.02 -6.09
C ALA A 97 -0.16 -13.49 -6.46
N VAL A 98 0.77 -14.17 -5.79
CA VAL A 98 1.00 -15.61 -6.01
C VAL A 98 -0.27 -16.41 -5.68
N LYS A 99 -0.92 -16.09 -4.57
CA LYS A 99 -2.16 -16.78 -4.16
C LYS A 99 -3.27 -16.64 -5.19
N VAL A 100 -3.52 -15.44 -5.71
CA VAL A 100 -4.58 -15.26 -6.71
C VAL A 100 -4.23 -15.93 -8.03
N GLN A 101 -2.96 -16.01 -8.39
CA GLN A 101 -2.51 -16.73 -9.59
C GLN A 101 -2.68 -18.24 -9.43
N GLU A 102 -2.39 -18.78 -8.26
CA GLU A 102 -2.56 -20.20 -7.96
C GLU A 102 -4.03 -20.63 -7.92
N GLU A 103 -4.90 -19.82 -7.33
CA GLU A 103 -6.34 -20.08 -7.28
C GLU A 103 -6.97 -20.17 -8.66
N ASN A 104 -6.48 -19.41 -9.63
CA ASN A 104 -6.98 -19.41 -11.00
C ASN A 104 -6.31 -20.46 -11.90
N LYS A 105 -5.47 -21.30 -11.32
CA LYS A 105 -4.78 -22.38 -12.04
C LYS A 105 -5.66 -23.62 -12.09
N THR A 106 -6.41 -23.75 -13.17
CA THR A 106 -7.25 -24.92 -13.43
C THR A 106 -6.77 -25.71 -14.62
#